data_f28a60635a792470d04a28bfd6f9d9c2
#
_entry.id   f28a60635a792470d04a28bfd6f9d9c2
#
_cell.length_a   1.000
_cell.length_b   1.000
_cell.length_c   1.000
_cell.angle_alpha   90.00
_cell.angle_beta   90.00
_cell.angle_gamma   90.00
#
_symmetry.space_group_name_H-M   'P 1'
#
loop_
_entity.id
_entity.type
_entity.pdbx_description
1 polymer ?
#
loop_
_entity_poly.entity_id
_entity_poly.type
_entity_poly.pdbx_seq_one_letter_code
_entity_poly.pdbx_strand_id
1 'polypeptide(L)'
;MLYNSYMELTLQKSLSRLYIKSFTGKSFIIAEDEYHTNIIIDDKIKRWNINKSELFNFEYYDKIILSKPDIIIIGCGDTQILPSPNFINNFTSQNIGIEIMTTESACKTFNVLISEHRKVVAGLTL
;
A
#
# COMPACT_ATOMS: atom_id res chain seq x y z
N MET A 1 -19.34 24.79 7.38
CA MET A 1 -19.36 24.47 5.97
C MET A 1 -20.21 23.24 5.72
N LEU A 2 -21.09 23.32 4.79
CA LEU A 2 -21.86 22.14 4.42
C LEU A 2 -21.00 21.23 3.55
N TYR A 3 -20.74 20.04 4.02
CA TYR A 3 -20.05 19.04 3.24
C TYR A 3 -20.98 18.58 2.12
N ASN A 4 -20.50 18.62 0.89
CA ASN A 4 -21.30 18.20 -0.24
C ASN A 4 -21.32 16.68 -0.31
N SER A 5 -22.46 16.07 0.02
CA SER A 5 -22.60 14.61 0.03
C SER A 5 -22.38 13.97 -1.34
N TYR A 6 -22.65 14.71 -2.42
CA TYR A 6 -22.37 14.25 -3.78
C TYR A 6 -20.85 14.10 -4.01
N MET A 7 -20.07 15.09 -3.58
CA MET A 7 -18.61 15.03 -3.69
C MET A 7 -18.04 13.89 -2.85
N GLU A 8 -18.58 13.68 -1.66
CA GLU A 8 -18.16 12.58 -0.80
C GLU A 8 -18.41 11.22 -1.43
N LEU A 9 -19.61 11.02 -2.01
CA LEU A 9 -19.93 9.78 -2.72
C LEU A 9 -19.02 9.56 -3.93
N THR A 10 -18.71 10.61 -4.68
CA THR A 10 -17.81 10.52 -5.83
C THR A 10 -16.41 10.11 -5.39
N LEU A 11 -15.90 10.70 -4.30
CA LEU A 11 -14.60 10.34 -3.75
C LEU A 11 -14.59 8.89 -3.28
N GLN A 12 -15.60 8.44 -2.56
CA GLN A 12 -15.71 7.07 -2.10
C GLN A 12 -15.74 6.07 -3.25
N LYS A 13 -16.47 6.36 -4.30
CA LYS A 13 -16.50 5.51 -5.50
C LYS A 13 -15.14 5.44 -6.17
N SER A 14 -14.42 6.57 -6.24
CA SER A 14 -13.08 6.61 -6.80
C SER A 14 -12.10 5.78 -5.97
N LEU A 15 -12.18 5.85 -4.64
CA LEU A 15 -11.31 5.09 -3.74
C LEU A 15 -11.71 3.63 -3.66
N SER A 16 -13.01 3.32 -3.73
CA SER A 16 -13.49 1.94 -3.59
C SER A 16 -12.98 1.02 -4.69
N ARG A 17 -12.60 1.56 -5.85
CA ARG A 17 -11.99 0.77 -6.93
C ARG A 17 -10.63 0.21 -6.54
N LEU A 18 -9.98 0.77 -5.51
CA LEU A 18 -8.70 0.31 -5.00
C LEU A 18 -8.85 -0.67 -3.84
N TYR A 19 -10.05 -0.89 -3.36
CA TYR A 19 -10.31 -1.79 -2.25
C TYR A 19 -9.90 -3.21 -2.59
N ILE A 20 -9.11 -3.81 -1.70
CA ILE A 20 -8.69 -5.19 -1.87
C ILE A 20 -9.80 -6.07 -1.33
N LYS A 21 -10.53 -6.72 -2.23
CA LYS A 21 -11.66 -7.57 -1.85
C LYS A 21 -11.20 -8.86 -1.19
N SER A 22 -10.10 -9.42 -1.69
CA SER A 22 -9.59 -10.67 -1.15
C SER A 22 -8.11 -10.83 -1.49
N PHE A 23 -7.43 -11.54 -0.60
CA PHE A 23 -6.06 -11.98 -0.78
C PHE A 23 -6.03 -13.49 -0.53
N THR A 24 -5.58 -14.25 -1.52
CA THR A 24 -5.61 -15.73 -1.47
C THR A 24 -4.27 -16.33 -1.05
N GLY A 25 -3.23 -15.52 -0.88
CA GLY A 25 -1.85 -15.98 -0.72
C GLY A 25 -1.12 -16.14 -2.06
N LYS A 26 -1.86 -16.24 -3.15
CA LYS A 26 -1.31 -16.37 -4.51
C LYS A 26 -1.78 -15.27 -5.45
N SER A 27 -2.78 -14.50 -5.03
CA SER A 27 -3.34 -13.43 -5.85
C SER A 27 -4.07 -12.42 -4.98
N PHE A 28 -4.29 -11.24 -5.58
CA PHE A 28 -5.11 -10.18 -5.02
C PHE A 28 -6.32 -9.98 -5.92
N ILE A 29 -7.49 -9.82 -5.31
CA ILE A 29 -8.71 -9.47 -6.05
C ILE A 29 -9.07 -8.04 -5.68
N ILE A 30 -9.02 -7.15 -6.66
CA ILE A 30 -9.29 -5.72 -6.50
C ILE A 30 -10.26 -5.33 -7.60
N ALA A 31 -11.39 -4.69 -7.21
CA ALA A 31 -12.49 -4.47 -8.12
C ALA A 31 -12.92 -5.80 -8.76
N GLU A 32 -12.85 -5.93 -10.08
CA GLU A 32 -13.24 -7.14 -10.79
C GLU A 32 -12.04 -7.92 -11.33
N ASP A 33 -10.82 -7.46 -11.01
CA ASP A 33 -9.60 -8.03 -11.56
C ASP A 33 -8.84 -8.85 -10.53
N GLU A 34 -8.14 -9.86 -11.01
CA GLU A 34 -7.27 -10.69 -10.20
C GLU A 34 -5.82 -10.47 -10.62
N TYR A 35 -4.96 -10.21 -9.63
CA TYR A 35 -3.54 -9.91 -9.83
C TYR A 35 -2.69 -11.02 -9.24
N HIS A 36 -1.86 -11.63 -10.06
CA HIS A 36 -1.02 -12.78 -9.68
C HIS A 36 0.45 -12.42 -9.49
N THR A 37 0.76 -11.14 -9.34
CA THR A 37 2.12 -10.65 -9.11
C THR A 37 2.16 -9.78 -7.87
N ASN A 38 3.37 -9.46 -7.39
CA ASN A 38 3.52 -8.38 -6.44
C ASN A 38 2.97 -7.09 -7.06
N ILE A 39 2.34 -6.26 -6.26
CA ILE A 39 1.71 -5.04 -6.75
C ILE A 39 2.06 -3.85 -5.86
N ILE A 40 2.09 -2.66 -6.47
CA ILE A 40 2.07 -1.39 -5.77
C ILE A 40 0.74 -0.73 -6.05
N ILE A 41 0.09 -0.24 -5.00
CA ILE A 41 -1.14 0.53 -5.10
C ILE A 41 -0.85 1.94 -4.59
N ASP A 42 -0.97 2.92 -5.47
CA ASP A 42 -1.02 4.33 -5.11
C ASP A 42 -2.41 4.86 -5.52
N ASP A 43 -2.51 5.69 -6.55
CA ASP A 43 -3.78 6.00 -7.20
C ASP A 43 -4.12 4.99 -8.31
N LYS A 44 -3.18 4.10 -8.60
CA LYS A 44 -3.28 3.05 -9.63
C LYS A 44 -2.70 1.76 -9.07
N ILE A 45 -2.99 0.66 -9.74
CA ILE A 45 -2.43 -0.65 -9.41
C ILE A 45 -1.39 -0.98 -10.46
N LYS A 46 -0.16 -1.21 -10.00
CA LYS A 46 0.97 -1.52 -10.89
C LYS A 46 1.67 -2.78 -10.39
N ARG A 47 2.24 -3.52 -11.34
CA ARG A 47 3.12 -4.62 -10.99
C ARG A 47 4.34 -4.08 -10.22
N TRP A 48 4.69 -4.72 -9.15
CA TRP A 48 5.87 -4.37 -8.36
C TRP A 48 6.98 -5.38 -8.62
N ASN A 49 7.95 -4.97 -9.41
CA ASN A 49 9.03 -5.84 -9.82
C ASN A 49 10.14 -5.83 -8.77
N ILE A 50 9.90 -6.50 -7.67
CA ILE A 50 10.83 -6.58 -6.55
C ILE A 50 10.97 -8.03 -6.10
N ASN A 51 12.18 -8.40 -5.69
CA ASN A 51 12.44 -9.68 -5.05
C ASN A 51 12.36 -9.52 -3.53
N LYS A 52 12.03 -10.59 -2.81
CA LYS A 52 11.94 -10.51 -1.34
C LYS A 52 13.25 -10.10 -0.69
N SER A 53 14.39 -10.46 -1.27
CA SER A 53 15.71 -10.06 -0.78
C SER A 53 15.96 -8.56 -0.90
N GLU A 54 15.19 -7.86 -1.73
CA GLU A 54 15.33 -6.42 -2.00
C GLU A 54 14.31 -5.58 -1.23
N LEU A 55 13.41 -6.24 -0.51
CA LEU A 55 12.24 -5.59 0.09
C LEU A 55 12.62 -4.49 1.08
N PHE A 56 13.73 -4.63 1.78
CA PHE A 56 14.21 -3.64 2.74
C PHE A 56 15.44 -2.89 2.24
N ASN A 57 15.63 -2.82 0.94
CA ASN A 57 16.61 -1.94 0.32
C ASN A 57 15.91 -0.63 -0.06
N PHE A 58 16.30 0.44 0.61
CA PHE A 58 15.68 1.76 0.43
C PHE A 58 15.70 2.26 -1.02
N GLU A 59 16.71 1.87 -1.79
CA GLU A 59 16.85 2.31 -3.18
C GLU A 59 15.64 1.92 -4.06
N TYR A 60 14.94 0.85 -3.70
CA TYR A 60 13.77 0.42 -4.46
C TYR A 60 12.52 1.26 -4.20
N TYR A 61 12.63 2.27 -3.34
CA TYR A 61 11.49 3.09 -2.92
C TYR A 61 11.55 4.53 -3.44
N ASP A 62 12.53 4.87 -4.28
CA ASP A 62 12.73 6.23 -4.75
C ASP A 62 11.49 6.84 -5.40
N LYS A 63 10.85 6.08 -6.30
CA LYS A 63 9.65 6.56 -6.99
C LYS A 63 8.47 6.72 -6.04
N ILE A 64 8.36 5.84 -5.06
CA ILE A 64 7.30 5.91 -4.06
C ILE A 64 7.46 7.17 -3.23
N ILE A 65 8.68 7.46 -2.81
CA ILE A 65 8.99 8.63 -1.98
C ILE A 65 8.74 9.93 -2.74
N LEU A 66 9.04 9.96 -4.04
CA LEU A 66 8.76 11.13 -4.88
C LEU A 66 7.28 11.48 -4.94
N SER A 67 6.39 10.52 -4.76
CA SER A 67 4.96 10.77 -4.73
C SER A 67 4.49 11.41 -3.43
N LYS A 68 5.37 11.52 -2.43
CA LYS A 68 5.12 12.13 -1.12
C LYS A 68 3.89 11.55 -0.42
N PRO A 69 3.87 10.24 -0.16
CA PRO A 69 2.76 9.65 0.57
C PRO A 69 2.80 10.05 2.04
N ASP A 70 1.65 10.01 2.70
CA ASP A 70 1.59 10.17 4.15
C ASP A 70 2.12 8.93 4.85
N ILE A 71 1.80 7.76 4.28
CA ILE A 71 2.21 6.47 4.84
C ILE A 71 2.44 5.45 3.72
N ILE A 72 3.44 4.63 3.92
CA ILE A 72 3.72 3.46 3.09
C ILE A 72 3.43 2.21 3.90
N ILE A 73 2.67 1.28 3.33
CA ILE A 73 2.41 -0.03 3.92
C ILE A 73 3.13 -1.07 3.10
N ILE A 74 3.89 -1.93 3.74
CA ILE A 74 4.58 -3.03 3.07
C ILE A 74 4.03 -4.35 3.58
N GLY A 75 3.52 -5.16 2.65
CA GLY A 75 3.15 -6.54 2.89
C GLY A 75 4.32 -7.45 2.55
N CYS A 76 4.88 -8.13 3.55
CA CYS A 76 6.11 -8.88 3.39
C CYS A 76 5.91 -10.39 3.18
N GLY A 77 4.71 -10.80 2.81
CA GLY A 77 4.40 -12.21 2.59
C GLY A 77 3.65 -12.81 3.76
N ASP A 78 3.78 -14.12 3.94
CA ASP A 78 3.05 -14.85 4.97
C ASP A 78 3.69 -14.79 6.36
N THR A 79 4.94 -14.34 6.46
CA THR A 79 5.67 -14.21 7.72
C THR A 79 6.14 -12.78 7.88
N GLN A 80 5.90 -12.20 9.05
CA GLN A 80 6.37 -10.85 9.34
C GLN A 80 7.87 -10.83 9.48
N ILE A 81 8.52 -9.89 8.77
CA ILE A 81 9.94 -9.65 8.81
C ILE A 81 10.17 -8.24 9.32
N LEU A 82 11.09 -8.09 10.27
CA LEU A 82 11.43 -6.77 10.81
C LEU A 82 12.66 -6.21 10.09
N PRO A 83 12.54 -5.01 9.51
CA PRO A 83 13.68 -4.35 8.87
C PRO A 83 14.63 -3.76 9.92
N SER A 84 15.81 -3.33 9.46
CA SER A 84 16.73 -2.59 10.31
C SER A 84 16.15 -1.20 10.65
N PRO A 85 16.56 -0.61 11.80
CA PRO A 85 16.16 0.75 12.12
C PRO A 85 16.56 1.77 11.06
N ASN A 86 17.66 1.58 10.36
CA ASN A 86 18.10 2.48 9.31
C ASN A 86 17.09 2.53 8.14
N PHE A 87 16.54 1.38 7.78
CA PHE A 87 15.51 1.36 6.74
C PHE A 87 14.30 2.22 7.13
N ILE A 88 13.82 2.05 8.34
CA ILE A 88 12.69 2.83 8.87
C ILE A 88 13.02 4.32 8.89
N ASN A 89 14.22 4.67 9.39
CA ASN A 89 14.63 6.08 9.52
C ASN A 89 14.71 6.80 8.18
N ASN A 90 15.01 6.10 7.10
CA ASN A 90 15.03 6.70 5.77
C ASN A 90 13.67 7.26 5.35
N PHE A 91 12.58 6.70 5.86
CA PHE A 91 11.25 7.21 5.61
C PHE A 91 10.83 8.25 6.65
N THR A 92 11.00 7.94 7.92
CA THR A 92 10.53 8.81 9.00
C THR A 92 11.26 10.16 9.01
N SER A 93 12.53 10.20 8.59
CA SER A 93 13.27 11.45 8.45
C SER A 93 12.69 12.39 7.38
N GLN A 94 11.86 11.85 6.50
CA GLN A 94 11.17 12.62 5.45
C GLN A 94 9.68 12.81 5.76
N ASN A 95 9.27 12.58 7.00
CA ASN A 95 7.89 12.66 7.46
C ASN A 95 6.95 11.67 6.74
N ILE A 96 7.48 10.52 6.36
CA ILE A 96 6.69 9.46 5.76
C ILE A 96 6.54 8.34 6.80
N GLY A 97 5.29 8.02 7.13
CA GLY A 97 5.01 6.85 7.95
C GLY A 97 5.30 5.59 7.17
N ILE A 98 5.81 4.57 7.86
CA ILE A 98 6.03 3.28 7.23
C ILE A 98 5.63 2.17 8.20
N GLU A 99 4.86 1.21 7.70
CA GLU A 99 4.45 0.05 8.46
C GLU A 99 4.70 -1.21 7.63
N ILE A 100 5.25 -2.21 8.30
CA ILE A 100 5.61 -3.47 7.67
C ILE A 100 4.89 -4.58 8.41
N MET A 101 4.17 -5.40 7.66
CA MET A 101 3.36 -6.47 8.22
C MET A 101 3.19 -7.59 7.20
N THR A 102 2.54 -8.67 7.61
CA THR A 102 2.21 -9.72 6.64
C THR A 102 1.32 -9.13 5.55
N THR A 103 1.35 -9.72 4.37
CA THR A 103 0.55 -9.23 3.25
C THR A 103 -0.94 -9.27 3.56
N GLU A 104 -1.42 -10.29 4.25
CA GLU A 104 -2.82 -10.36 4.65
C GLU A 104 -3.22 -9.16 5.52
N SER A 105 -2.41 -8.85 6.53
CA SER A 105 -2.66 -7.70 7.39
C SER A 105 -2.53 -6.38 6.63
N ALA A 106 -1.58 -6.30 5.71
CA ALA A 106 -1.35 -5.11 4.90
C ALA A 106 -2.58 -4.78 4.03
N CYS A 107 -3.20 -5.80 3.44
CA CYS A 107 -4.42 -5.62 2.66
C CYS A 107 -5.54 -5.00 3.49
N LYS A 108 -5.74 -5.50 4.70
CA LYS A 108 -6.77 -4.99 5.60
C LYS A 108 -6.47 -3.57 6.05
N THR A 109 -5.23 -3.30 6.41
CA THR A 109 -4.79 -1.97 6.86
C THR A 109 -4.91 -0.95 5.74
N PHE A 110 -4.52 -1.33 4.53
CA PHE A 110 -4.67 -0.45 3.36
C PHE A 110 -6.13 -0.04 3.17
N ASN A 111 -7.04 -1.00 3.21
CA ASN A 111 -8.47 -0.73 3.03
C ASN A 111 -9.01 0.26 4.07
N VAL A 112 -8.58 0.14 5.33
CA VAL A 112 -8.96 1.07 6.38
C VAL A 112 -8.42 2.46 6.10
N LEU A 113 -7.14 2.57 5.75
CA LEU A 113 -6.48 3.87 5.58
C LEU A 113 -7.00 4.65 4.38
N ILE A 114 -7.31 4.00 3.27
CA ILE A 114 -7.88 4.72 2.13
C ILE A 114 -9.28 5.24 2.43
N SER A 115 -10.04 4.56 3.31
CA SER A 115 -11.35 5.05 3.73
C SER A 115 -11.24 6.30 4.61
N GLU A 116 -10.08 6.55 5.20
CA GLU A 116 -9.81 7.74 6.01
C GLU A 116 -9.24 8.90 5.18
N HIS A 117 -9.23 8.78 3.86
CA HIS A 117 -8.74 9.81 2.93
C HIS A 117 -7.27 10.18 3.12
N ARG A 118 -6.47 9.25 3.63
CA ARG A 118 -5.03 9.44 3.74
C ARG A 118 -4.36 9.05 2.43
N LYS A 119 -3.27 9.75 2.11
CA LYS A 119 -2.46 9.39 0.94
C LYS A 119 -1.58 8.20 1.29
N VAL A 120 -2.01 7.03 0.87
CA VAL A 120 -1.40 5.75 1.22
C VAL A 120 -0.82 5.11 -0.04
N VAL A 121 0.38 4.58 0.08
CA VAL A 121 0.95 3.70 -0.93
C VAL A 121 1.17 2.34 -0.28
N ALA A 122 0.73 1.29 -0.94
CA ALA A 122 0.94 -0.08 -0.47
C ALA A 122 1.82 -0.84 -1.45
N GLY A 123 2.88 -1.44 -0.93
CA GLY A 123 3.69 -2.42 -1.66
C GLY A 123 3.39 -3.80 -1.10
N LEU A 124 2.78 -4.65 -1.91
CA LEU A 124 2.27 -5.94 -1.46
C LEU A 124 2.98 -7.06 -2.20
N THR A 125 3.60 -7.95 -1.45
CA THR A 125 4.24 -9.15 -2.02
C THR A 125 3.37 -10.38 -1.80
N LEU A 126 3.45 -11.30 -2.74
CA LEU A 126 2.81 -12.60 -2.63
C LEU A 126 3.63 -13.58 -1.82
#